data_949ff938b7eba2ccf02fe23768dc869f
#
_entry.id   949ff938b7eba2ccf02fe23768dc869f
#
_cell.length_a   1.000
_cell.length_b   1.000
_cell.length_c   1.000
_cell.angle_alpha   90.00
_cell.angle_beta   90.00
_cell.angle_gamma   90.00
#
_symmetry.space_group_name_H-M   'P 1'
#
loop_
_entity.id
_entity.type
_entity.pdbx_description
1 polymer ?
#
loop_
_entity_poly.entity_id
_entity_poly.type
_entity_poly.pdbx_seq_one_letter_code
_entity_poly.pdbx_strand_id
1 'polypeptide(L)'
;MLVKQSEDPQSLFRQLDLARFPFLMEVGTRAGDYQERKALLLQACAGRSLPSCLHFSVGVRPAPEPIAHPETALSLLRSDVRALCAEQAPYRALGECGLDRHWNGPQVACKARKGSGVRGTPDLDAEEYLFKAQLSIAKAQNLPLIIHSRDAFEPTLRCL
;
A
#
# COMPACT_ATOMS: atom_id res chain seq x y z
N MET A 1 4.86 2.94 -9.25
CA MET A 1 4.82 1.58 -9.84
C MET A 1 5.38 1.64 -11.27
N LEU A 2 6.52 0.99 -11.49
CA LEU A 2 7.27 1.05 -12.77
C LEU A 2 6.43 0.65 -14.00
N VAL A 3 5.57 -0.36 -13.84
CA VAL A 3 4.72 -0.85 -14.95
C VAL A 3 3.71 0.21 -15.44
N LYS A 4 3.15 1.02 -14.53
CA LYS A 4 2.25 2.14 -14.92
C LYS A 4 2.98 3.28 -15.63
N GLN A 5 4.28 3.43 -15.40
CA GLN A 5 5.11 4.51 -15.94
C GLN A 5 5.86 4.09 -17.20
N SER A 6 5.85 2.80 -17.53
CA SER A 6 6.52 2.27 -18.73
C SER A 6 5.66 2.48 -19.96
N GLU A 7 6.26 2.99 -21.03
CA GLU A 7 5.64 3.05 -22.36
C GLU A 7 5.45 1.65 -22.96
N ASP A 8 6.30 0.68 -22.58
CA ASP A 8 6.17 -0.72 -22.95
C ASP A 8 6.33 -1.64 -21.71
N PRO A 9 5.23 -1.87 -20.97
CA PRO A 9 5.22 -2.76 -19.80
C PRO A 9 5.63 -4.21 -20.13
N GLN A 10 5.32 -4.70 -21.33
CA GLN A 10 5.66 -6.06 -21.73
C GLN A 10 7.17 -6.22 -21.95
N SER A 11 7.81 -5.23 -22.56
CA SER A 11 9.27 -5.22 -22.71
C SER A 11 9.97 -5.17 -21.34
N LEU A 12 9.49 -4.31 -20.45
CA LEU A 12 9.99 -4.24 -19.08
C LEU A 12 9.94 -5.61 -18.39
N PHE A 13 8.81 -6.30 -18.47
CA PHE A 13 8.64 -7.61 -17.84
C PHE A 13 9.52 -8.70 -18.49
N ARG A 14 9.72 -8.65 -19.81
CA ARG A 14 10.64 -9.58 -20.53
C ARG A 14 12.09 -9.40 -20.13
N GLN A 15 12.50 -8.16 -19.81
CA GLN A 15 13.87 -7.84 -19.40
C GLN A 15 14.17 -8.25 -17.96
N LEU A 16 13.15 -8.42 -17.14
CA LEU A 16 13.32 -8.93 -15.78
C LEU A 16 13.63 -10.43 -15.84
N ASP A 17 14.84 -10.81 -15.45
CA ASP A 17 15.20 -12.22 -15.23
C ASP A 17 14.55 -12.71 -13.94
N LEU A 18 13.24 -12.99 -14.02
CA LEU A 18 12.44 -13.41 -12.87
C LEU A 18 12.90 -14.73 -12.24
N ALA A 19 13.69 -15.53 -12.99
CA ALA A 19 14.27 -16.76 -12.46
C ALA A 19 15.30 -16.50 -11.34
N ARG A 20 15.85 -15.29 -11.30
CA ARG A 20 16.79 -14.88 -10.24
C ARG A 20 16.10 -14.43 -8.94
N PHE A 21 14.79 -14.22 -8.99
CA PHE A 21 14.03 -13.74 -7.82
C PHE A 21 13.18 -14.87 -7.25
N PRO A 22 13.55 -15.42 -6.09
CA PRO A 22 12.73 -16.44 -5.42
C PRO A 22 11.43 -15.84 -4.89
N PHE A 23 11.41 -14.52 -4.68
CA PHE A 23 10.29 -13.78 -4.09
C PHE A 23 10.28 -12.33 -4.57
N LEU A 24 9.13 -11.87 -5.03
CA LEU A 24 8.83 -10.48 -5.36
C LEU A 24 7.48 -10.10 -4.76
N MET A 25 7.41 -8.95 -4.11
CA MET A 25 6.16 -8.41 -3.58
C MET A 25 5.78 -7.13 -4.33
N GLU A 26 4.63 -7.15 -4.97
CA GLU A 26 3.98 -5.95 -5.46
C GLU A 26 3.20 -5.31 -4.31
N VAL A 27 3.69 -4.16 -3.85
CA VAL A 27 3.21 -3.53 -2.62
C VAL A 27 2.06 -2.58 -2.91
N GLY A 28 0.90 -2.83 -2.30
CA GLY A 28 -0.26 -1.95 -2.33
C GLY A 28 -0.07 -0.73 -1.44
N THR A 29 -0.41 0.45 -1.97
CA THR A 29 -0.29 1.72 -1.26
C THR A 29 -1.58 2.51 -1.22
N ARG A 30 -2.61 2.05 -1.95
CA ARG A 30 -3.91 2.69 -2.09
C ARG A 30 -5.02 1.65 -2.00
N ALA A 31 -6.03 1.93 -1.19
CA ALA A 31 -7.20 1.07 -1.09
C ALA A 31 -8.03 1.08 -2.39
N GLY A 32 -8.62 -0.06 -2.72
CA GLY A 32 -9.51 -0.23 -3.86
C GLY A 32 -8.80 -0.41 -5.21
N ASP A 33 -7.47 -0.57 -5.23
CA ASP A 33 -6.72 -0.68 -6.49
C ASP A 33 -6.14 -2.08 -6.78
N TYR A 34 -6.40 -3.05 -5.93
CA TYR A 34 -5.81 -4.39 -6.05
C TYR A 34 -6.10 -5.05 -7.40
N GLN A 35 -7.35 -5.07 -7.82
CA GLN A 35 -7.74 -5.69 -9.09
C GLN A 35 -7.15 -4.96 -10.30
N GLU A 36 -7.10 -3.62 -10.26
CA GLU A 36 -6.46 -2.81 -11.31
C GLU A 36 -4.96 -3.15 -11.42
N ARG A 37 -4.24 -3.20 -10.29
CA ARG A 37 -2.81 -3.52 -10.26
C ARG A 37 -2.55 -4.92 -10.81
N LYS A 38 -3.36 -5.89 -10.39
CA LYS A 38 -3.26 -7.26 -10.88
C LYS A 38 -3.52 -7.37 -12.38
N ALA A 39 -4.56 -6.68 -12.89
CA ALA A 39 -4.88 -6.67 -14.32
C ALA A 39 -3.74 -6.08 -15.16
N LEU A 40 -3.13 -4.97 -14.70
CA LEU A 40 -1.98 -4.36 -15.37
C LEU A 40 -0.77 -5.31 -15.46
N LEU A 41 -0.51 -6.07 -14.39
CA LEU A 41 0.58 -7.05 -14.39
C LEU A 41 0.28 -8.25 -15.29
N LEU A 42 -0.95 -8.72 -15.33
CA LEU A 42 -1.38 -9.75 -16.28
C LEU A 42 -1.22 -9.29 -17.73
N GLN A 43 -1.59 -8.06 -18.05
CA GLN A 43 -1.36 -7.48 -19.38
C GLN A 43 0.13 -7.39 -19.73
N ALA A 44 0.97 -6.98 -18.75
CA ALA A 44 2.42 -6.95 -18.94
C ALA A 44 3.02 -8.36 -19.19
N CYS A 45 2.37 -9.41 -18.69
CA CYS A 45 2.76 -10.80 -18.97
C CYS A 45 2.30 -11.31 -20.36
N ALA A 46 1.70 -10.46 -21.20
CA ALA A 46 1.26 -10.80 -22.55
C ALA A 46 0.37 -12.06 -22.63
N GLY A 47 -0.62 -12.16 -21.76
CA GLY A 47 -1.57 -13.28 -21.70
C GLY A 47 -1.05 -14.56 -21.04
N ARG A 48 0.19 -14.57 -20.56
CA ARG A 48 0.70 -15.64 -19.70
C ARG A 48 0.23 -15.45 -18.26
N SER A 49 0.30 -16.50 -17.45
CA SER A 49 0.06 -16.40 -16.01
C SER A 49 1.09 -15.47 -15.34
N LEU A 50 0.71 -14.89 -14.20
CA LEU A 50 1.66 -14.18 -13.36
C LEU A 50 2.78 -15.14 -12.91
N PRO A 51 4.03 -14.64 -12.81
CA PRO A 51 5.15 -15.43 -12.30
C PRO A 51 4.85 -15.94 -10.88
N SER A 52 5.22 -17.19 -10.59
CA SER A 52 4.99 -17.81 -9.28
C SER A 52 5.73 -17.12 -8.13
N CYS A 53 6.82 -16.42 -8.44
CA CYS A 53 7.57 -15.62 -7.47
C CYS A 53 6.90 -14.28 -7.13
N LEU A 54 5.89 -13.85 -7.90
CA LEU A 54 5.22 -12.55 -7.71
C LEU A 54 4.02 -12.69 -6.77
N HIS A 55 4.06 -11.93 -5.70
CA HIS A 55 3.05 -11.89 -4.65
C HIS A 55 2.52 -10.47 -4.48
N PHE A 56 1.40 -10.33 -3.78
CA PHE A 56 0.73 -9.05 -3.61
C PHE A 56 0.52 -8.71 -2.14
N SER A 57 0.60 -7.42 -1.85
CA SER A 57 0.02 -6.86 -0.64
C SER A 57 -1.10 -5.88 -0.97
N VAL A 58 -1.93 -5.60 0.03
CA VAL A 58 -2.96 -4.57 0.00
C VAL A 58 -2.87 -3.72 1.25
N GLY A 59 -2.93 -2.41 1.10
CA GLY A 59 -2.78 -1.50 2.23
C GLY A 59 -3.08 -0.06 1.85
N VAL A 60 -3.12 0.79 2.88
CA VAL A 60 -3.35 2.23 2.75
C VAL A 60 -2.18 2.94 3.40
N ARG A 61 -1.33 3.54 2.58
CA ARG A 61 -0.23 4.37 3.08
C ARG A 61 -0.78 5.62 3.79
N PRO A 62 -0.02 6.23 4.72
CA PRO A 62 -0.41 7.45 5.42
C PRO A 62 -0.33 8.69 4.51
N ALA A 63 -1.30 8.83 3.59
CA ALA A 63 -1.44 9.96 2.69
C ALA A 63 -2.58 10.87 3.13
N PRO A 64 -2.59 12.17 2.74
CA PRO A 64 -3.59 13.13 3.21
C PRO A 64 -5.04 12.72 2.93
N GLU A 65 -5.31 12.16 1.75
CA GLU A 65 -6.67 11.78 1.35
C GLU A 65 -7.24 10.65 2.22
N PRO A 66 -6.60 9.48 2.41
CA PRO A 66 -7.13 8.44 3.28
C PRO A 66 -7.14 8.83 4.77
N ILE A 67 -6.27 9.75 5.21
CA ILE A 67 -6.32 10.29 6.57
C ILE A 67 -7.57 11.16 6.76
N ALA A 68 -7.94 11.96 5.77
CA ALA A 68 -9.15 12.78 5.79
C ALA A 68 -10.44 11.95 5.70
N HIS A 69 -10.39 10.77 5.09
CA HIS A 69 -11.56 9.91 4.85
C HIS A 69 -11.28 8.45 5.23
N PRO A 70 -10.91 8.16 6.51
CA PRO A 70 -10.41 6.85 6.92
C PRO A 70 -11.45 5.73 6.75
N GLU A 71 -12.73 5.97 7.01
CA GLU A 71 -13.77 4.96 6.85
C GLU A 71 -13.96 4.52 5.40
N THR A 72 -13.89 5.47 4.46
CA THR A 72 -13.95 5.16 3.02
C THR A 72 -12.75 4.30 2.62
N ALA A 73 -11.54 4.72 3.02
CA ALA A 73 -10.32 3.97 2.74
C ALA A 73 -10.36 2.56 3.34
N LEU A 74 -10.82 2.41 4.58
CA LEU A 74 -10.95 1.12 5.26
C LEU A 74 -12.01 0.21 4.61
N SER A 75 -13.12 0.78 4.13
CA SER A 75 -14.15 0.02 3.40
C SER A 75 -13.59 -0.59 2.12
N LEU A 76 -12.87 0.21 1.33
CA LEU A 76 -12.20 -0.24 0.10
C LEU A 76 -11.11 -1.27 0.41
N LEU A 77 -10.30 -1.03 1.45
CA LEU A 77 -9.27 -1.97 1.87
C LEU A 77 -9.84 -3.33 2.27
N ARG A 78 -10.95 -3.37 3.00
CA ARG A 78 -11.61 -4.63 3.36
C ARG A 78 -12.07 -5.42 2.11
N SER A 79 -12.46 -4.72 1.05
CA SER A 79 -12.78 -5.37 -0.24
C SER A 79 -11.53 -5.96 -0.88
N ASP A 80 -10.43 -5.20 -0.92
CA ASP A 80 -9.15 -5.69 -1.46
C ASP A 80 -8.62 -6.90 -0.67
N VAL A 81 -8.70 -6.85 0.68
CA VAL A 81 -8.28 -7.96 1.55
C VAL A 81 -9.10 -9.22 1.26
N ARG A 82 -10.43 -9.10 1.10
CA ARG A 82 -11.27 -10.26 0.73
C ARG A 82 -10.84 -10.85 -0.60
N ALA A 83 -10.61 -10.01 -1.61
CA ALA A 83 -10.16 -10.45 -2.93
C ALA A 83 -8.79 -11.13 -2.88
N LEU A 84 -7.83 -10.54 -2.17
CA LEU A 84 -6.49 -11.10 -1.97
C LEU A 84 -6.54 -12.45 -1.25
N CYS A 85 -7.36 -12.58 -0.20
CA CYS A 85 -7.47 -13.82 0.58
C CYS A 85 -8.17 -14.94 -0.18
N ALA A 86 -9.09 -14.62 -1.10
CA ALA A 86 -9.78 -15.59 -1.93
C ALA A 86 -8.85 -16.31 -2.93
N GLU A 87 -7.72 -15.71 -3.28
CA GLU A 87 -6.80 -16.27 -4.29
C GLU A 87 -5.91 -17.42 -3.79
N GLN A 88 -5.90 -17.72 -2.50
CA GLN A 88 -5.10 -18.80 -1.89
C GLN A 88 -3.60 -18.73 -2.24
N ALA A 89 -3.08 -17.54 -2.62
CA ALA A 89 -1.66 -17.35 -2.87
C ALA A 89 -0.83 -17.65 -1.60
N PRO A 90 0.34 -18.31 -1.71
CA PRO A 90 1.11 -18.75 -0.54
C PRO A 90 1.65 -17.58 0.30
N TYR A 91 1.96 -16.45 -0.34
CA TYR A 91 2.48 -15.26 0.33
C TYR A 91 1.60 -14.05 0.04
N ARG A 92 1.06 -13.48 1.09
CA ARG A 92 0.17 -12.32 1.09
C ARG A 92 0.51 -11.45 2.27
N ALA A 93 0.36 -10.14 2.16
CA ALA A 93 0.60 -9.22 3.26
C ALA A 93 -0.43 -8.10 3.29
N LEU A 94 -0.65 -7.51 4.44
CA LEU A 94 -1.31 -6.23 4.56
C LEU A 94 -0.24 -5.12 4.63
N GLY A 95 -0.34 -4.17 3.75
CA GLY A 95 0.58 -3.05 3.62
C GLY A 95 0.74 -2.60 2.15
N GLU A 96 1.37 -1.49 1.94
CA GLU A 96 2.04 -0.60 2.89
C GLU A 96 1.02 0.11 3.78
N CYS A 97 1.24 0.11 5.11
CA CYS A 97 0.47 0.84 6.09
C CYS A 97 1.40 1.45 7.15
N GLY A 98 0.97 2.42 7.94
CA GLY A 98 1.84 2.97 8.97
C GLY A 98 1.67 4.47 9.21
N LEU A 99 2.76 5.13 9.65
CA LEU A 99 2.79 6.54 9.99
C LEU A 99 3.90 7.28 9.24
N ASP A 100 3.62 8.52 8.81
CA ASP A 100 4.58 9.40 8.13
C ASP A 100 4.59 10.79 8.75
N ARG A 101 5.45 11.03 9.73
CA ARG A 101 5.61 12.32 10.40
C ARG A 101 6.44 13.32 9.60
N HIS A 102 7.11 12.87 8.56
CA HIS A 102 7.78 13.75 7.61
C HIS A 102 6.76 14.56 6.79
N TRP A 103 5.68 13.93 6.35
CA TRP A 103 4.61 14.58 5.59
C TRP A 103 3.49 15.12 6.48
N ASN A 104 3.18 14.44 7.57
CA ASN A 104 2.03 14.69 8.43
C ASN A 104 2.43 15.23 9.82
N GLY A 105 3.72 15.45 10.10
CA GLY A 105 4.19 15.92 11.39
C GLY A 105 3.96 17.43 11.63
N PRO A 106 4.01 17.88 12.89
CA PRO A 106 3.77 19.28 13.27
C PRO A 106 4.71 20.27 12.62
N GLN A 107 5.89 19.85 12.19
CA GLN A 107 6.86 20.68 11.47
C GLN A 107 6.40 21.08 10.05
N VAL A 108 5.45 20.32 9.47
CA VAL A 108 4.89 20.61 8.14
C VAL A 108 3.87 21.73 8.19
N ALA A 109 3.18 21.91 9.33
CA ALA A 109 2.24 23.01 9.54
C ALA A 109 2.89 24.39 9.43
N CYS A 110 4.22 24.49 9.73
CA CYS A 110 4.99 25.75 9.63
C CYS A 110 5.48 26.07 8.21
N LYS A 111 5.51 25.09 7.31
CA LYS A 111 5.92 25.30 5.91
C LYS A 111 4.70 25.09 5.03
N ALA A 112 3.86 26.14 4.91
CA ALA A 112 2.79 26.15 3.91
C ALA A 112 3.39 25.76 2.56
N ARG A 113 3.11 24.55 2.08
CA ARG A 113 3.59 24.06 0.79
C ARG A 113 2.96 24.93 -0.31
N LYS A 114 3.76 25.79 -0.92
CA LYS A 114 3.41 26.37 -2.21
C LYS A 114 3.18 25.22 -3.19
N GLY A 115 1.93 24.96 -3.54
CA GLY A 115 1.57 24.09 -4.67
C GLY A 115 0.83 22.78 -4.37
N SER A 116 0.65 22.31 -3.13
CA SER A 116 -0.27 21.20 -2.84
C SER A 116 -1.59 21.76 -2.31
N GLY A 117 -2.71 21.50 -2.98
CA GLY A 117 -4.03 22.03 -2.63
C GLY A 117 -4.64 21.50 -1.32
N VAL A 118 -3.86 20.87 -0.46
CA VAL A 118 -4.29 20.39 0.86
C VAL A 118 -3.92 21.44 1.90
N ARG A 119 -4.88 22.29 2.24
CA ARG A 119 -4.82 23.21 3.38
C ARG A 119 -5.39 22.48 4.60
N GLY A 120 -4.55 22.11 5.55
CA GLY A 120 -5.00 21.58 6.84
C GLY A 120 -3.81 21.18 7.69
N THR A 121 -3.95 21.32 9.00
CA THR A 121 -3.05 20.67 9.97
C THR A 121 -3.23 19.17 9.81
N PRO A 122 -2.15 18.37 9.72
CA PRO A 122 -2.30 16.93 9.63
C PRO A 122 -3.05 16.41 10.87
N ASP A 123 -4.07 15.60 10.65
CA ASP A 123 -4.80 14.93 11.71
C ASP A 123 -4.02 13.68 12.13
N LEU A 124 -3.19 13.82 13.15
CA LEU A 124 -2.34 12.75 13.64
C LEU A 124 -3.14 11.62 14.31
N ASP A 125 -4.28 11.96 14.90
CA ASP A 125 -5.16 10.98 15.54
C ASP A 125 -5.88 10.14 14.49
N ALA A 126 -6.32 10.76 13.38
CA ALA A 126 -6.90 10.05 12.24
C ALA A 126 -5.86 9.16 11.52
N GLU A 127 -4.60 9.61 11.42
CA GLU A 127 -3.52 8.79 10.87
C GLU A 127 -3.26 7.54 11.74
N GLU A 128 -3.16 7.71 13.06
CA GLU A 128 -3.01 6.58 13.99
C GLU A 128 -4.23 5.67 14.00
N TYR A 129 -5.43 6.24 13.93
CA TYR A 129 -6.66 5.46 13.80
C TYR A 129 -6.64 4.57 12.54
N LEU A 130 -6.32 5.16 11.38
CA LEU A 130 -6.21 4.44 10.11
C LEU A 130 -5.18 3.31 10.19
N PHE A 131 -4.03 3.55 10.84
CA PHE A 131 -3.01 2.52 11.02
C PHE A 131 -3.49 1.40 11.96
N LYS A 132 -4.01 1.72 13.14
CA LYS A 132 -4.53 0.74 14.12
C LYS A 132 -5.65 -0.12 13.55
N ALA A 133 -6.53 0.47 12.74
CA ALA A 133 -7.58 -0.28 12.05
C ALA A 133 -6.99 -1.29 11.05
N GLN A 134 -5.93 -0.93 10.33
CA GLN A 134 -5.23 -1.86 9.43
C GLN A 134 -4.52 -2.99 10.20
N LEU A 135 -3.91 -2.70 11.36
CA LEU A 135 -3.36 -3.74 12.25
C LEU A 135 -4.43 -4.75 12.68
N SER A 136 -5.61 -4.25 13.05
CA SER A 136 -6.74 -5.09 13.44
C SER A 136 -7.21 -6.00 12.30
N ILE A 137 -7.25 -5.48 11.06
CA ILE A 137 -7.59 -6.26 9.86
C ILE A 137 -6.53 -7.34 9.60
N ALA A 138 -5.25 -6.99 9.67
CA ALA A 138 -4.15 -7.92 9.47
C ALA A 138 -4.20 -9.07 10.48
N LYS A 139 -4.39 -8.74 11.77
CA LYS A 139 -4.53 -9.72 12.84
C LYS A 139 -5.71 -10.67 12.60
N ALA A 140 -6.88 -10.13 12.24
CA ALA A 140 -8.08 -10.93 11.98
C ALA A 140 -7.93 -11.88 10.79
N GLN A 141 -7.09 -11.55 9.80
CA GLN A 141 -6.85 -12.34 8.60
C GLN A 141 -5.54 -13.14 8.64
N ASN A 142 -4.81 -13.08 9.76
CA ASN A 142 -3.50 -13.69 9.92
C ASN A 142 -2.52 -13.32 8.79
N LEU A 143 -2.47 -12.03 8.45
CA LEU A 143 -1.60 -11.50 7.41
C LEU A 143 -0.37 -10.84 8.06
N PRO A 144 0.85 -11.10 7.52
CA PRO A 144 2.02 -10.30 7.87
C PRO A 144 1.84 -8.84 7.42
N LEU A 145 2.58 -7.94 8.05
CA LEU A 145 2.50 -6.50 7.82
C LEU A 145 3.71 -5.99 7.04
N ILE A 146 3.46 -5.02 6.15
CA ILE A 146 4.48 -4.16 5.57
C ILE A 146 4.27 -2.77 6.13
N ILE A 147 5.19 -2.34 7.02
CA ILE A 147 5.03 -1.11 7.80
C ILE A 147 5.88 0.01 7.22
N HIS A 148 5.23 1.13 6.92
CA HIS A 148 5.85 2.42 6.66
C HIS A 148 6.04 3.18 7.98
N SER A 149 7.27 3.60 8.26
CA SER A 149 7.56 4.44 9.43
C SER A 149 8.61 5.48 9.07
N ARG A 150 8.17 6.71 8.83
CA ARG A 150 9.06 7.81 8.46
C ARG A 150 8.94 8.94 9.48
N ASP A 151 10.07 9.25 10.15
CA ASP A 151 10.13 10.20 11.27
C ASP A 151 9.07 9.88 12.36
N ALA A 152 8.70 8.59 12.50
CA ALA A 152 7.56 8.13 13.31
C ALA A 152 7.85 6.85 14.11
N PHE A 153 9.12 6.55 14.41
CA PHE A 153 9.50 5.29 15.04
C PHE A 153 8.75 5.04 16.36
N GLU A 154 8.84 5.97 17.31
CA GLU A 154 8.18 5.85 18.61
C GLU A 154 6.64 5.77 18.52
N PRO A 155 5.95 6.64 17.73
CA PRO A 155 4.51 6.48 17.52
C PRO A 155 4.13 5.14 16.88
N THR A 156 4.95 4.65 15.94
CA THR A 156 4.70 3.34 15.30
C THR A 156 4.78 2.22 16.33
N LEU A 157 5.81 2.19 17.18
CA LEU A 157 5.92 1.19 18.23
C LEU A 157 4.76 1.21 19.23
N ARG A 158 4.24 2.40 19.56
CA ARG A 158 3.07 2.50 20.45
C ARG A 158 1.77 1.98 19.83
N CYS A 159 1.70 1.90 18.50
CA CYS A 159 0.53 1.36 17.80
C CYS A 159 0.56 -0.17 17.70
N LEU A 160 1.76 -0.79 17.71
CA LEU A 160 1.95 -2.24 17.60
C LEU A 160 1.68 -2.95 18.92
#